data_b83b14e307436de1e6000ff85a07638d
#
_entry.id   b83b14e307436de1e6000ff85a07638d
#
_cell.length_a   1.000
_cell.length_b   1.000
_cell.length_c   1.000
_cell.angle_alpha   90.00
_cell.angle_beta   90.00
_cell.angle_gamma   90.00
#
_symmetry.space_group_name_H-M   'P 1'
#
loop_
_entity.id
_entity.type
_entity.pdbx_description
1 polymer ?
#
loop_
_entity_poly.entity_id
_entity_poly.type
_entity_poly.pdbx_seq_one_letter_code
_entity_poly.pdbx_strand_id
1 'polypeptide(L)'
;MTVEVNEKEDKEGWSLGDFVATVLRTMKLLWDVLLVFALGGLLFGAGIAIGYAASLFNATETPDPTQLVQQVRNISSVSKISYSDGSVISDIDSDLIRIPVQKDAISDNVKKAVIATEDENFNSHNGVVPKAVIRATLGSVAGVGSSSGGSTLTQQLIKQQVVGDAPTFSRKAAEIIDALALERVMDKDEILTTYLNVSPFGRNNRGQNIAGVEAAAQGIFGVSAKDLTIPQAAFIAGLP
;
A
#
# COMPACT_ATOMS: atom_id res chain seq x y z
N MET A 1 37.73 48.74 -80.60
CA MET A 1 37.54 48.88 -79.15
C MET A 1 36.41 47.94 -78.75
N THR A 2 36.78 46.73 -78.42
CA THR A 2 35.84 45.68 -78.16
C THR A 2 35.72 45.52 -76.66
N VAL A 3 34.53 45.72 -76.13
CA VAL A 3 34.25 45.54 -74.67
C VAL A 3 33.83 44.10 -74.52
N GLU A 4 34.68 43.29 -73.88
CA GLU A 4 34.37 41.96 -73.38
C GLU A 4 33.53 42.10 -72.10
N VAL A 5 32.29 41.71 -72.16
CA VAL A 5 31.42 41.52 -70.99
C VAL A 5 31.72 40.17 -70.38
N ASN A 6 32.33 40.12 -69.23
CA ASN A 6 32.63 38.93 -68.50
C ASN A 6 31.42 38.58 -67.63
N GLU A 7 30.52 37.73 -68.16
CA GLU A 7 29.41 37.15 -67.41
C GLU A 7 29.91 35.90 -66.69
N LYS A 8 30.37 36.09 -65.45
CA LYS A 8 30.46 34.96 -64.48
C LYS A 8 29.17 34.91 -63.69
N GLU A 9 28.20 34.19 -64.18
CA GLU A 9 27.09 33.68 -63.39
C GLU A 9 27.65 32.53 -62.49
N ASP A 10 27.94 32.84 -61.25
CA ASP A 10 28.16 31.86 -60.21
C ASP A 10 26.84 31.14 -59.89
N LYS A 11 26.55 30.07 -60.59
CA LYS A 11 25.52 29.10 -60.19
C LYS A 11 26.13 28.23 -59.13
N GLU A 12 26.15 28.71 -57.88
CA GLU A 12 26.31 27.82 -56.72
C GLU A 12 25.07 26.95 -56.58
N GLY A 13 25.03 25.88 -57.35
CA GLY A 13 24.02 24.83 -57.20
C GLY A 13 24.33 24.05 -55.89
N TRP A 14 23.34 23.99 -55.01
CA TRP A 14 23.41 23.17 -53.83
C TRP A 14 23.86 21.75 -54.19
N SER A 15 24.93 21.28 -53.57
CA SER A 15 25.33 19.88 -53.73
C SER A 15 24.38 18.94 -53.01
N LEU A 16 24.20 17.74 -53.50
CA LEU A 16 23.38 16.73 -52.85
C LEU A 16 23.85 16.50 -51.39
N GLY A 17 25.12 16.67 -51.13
CA GLY A 17 25.73 16.58 -49.79
C GLY A 17 25.26 17.70 -48.84
N ASP A 18 25.18 18.95 -49.37
CA ASP A 18 24.71 20.09 -48.57
C ASP A 18 23.22 19.98 -48.24
N PHE A 19 22.42 19.47 -49.19
CA PHE A 19 20.99 19.20 -48.96
C PHE A 19 20.84 18.13 -47.86
N VAL A 20 21.51 16.99 -47.91
CA VAL A 20 21.45 15.93 -46.92
C VAL A 20 21.94 16.43 -45.55
N ALA A 21 23.03 17.19 -45.50
CA ALA A 21 23.55 17.75 -44.27
C ALA A 21 22.55 18.71 -43.63
N THR A 22 21.88 19.54 -44.39
CA THR A 22 20.86 20.46 -43.92
C THR A 22 19.63 19.73 -43.37
N VAL A 23 19.16 18.69 -44.09
CA VAL A 23 18.03 17.86 -43.62
C VAL A 23 18.40 17.18 -42.30
N LEU A 24 19.60 16.59 -42.18
CA LEU A 24 20.02 15.93 -40.94
C LEU A 24 20.13 16.93 -39.76
N ARG A 25 20.64 18.16 -40.01
CA ARG A 25 20.69 19.22 -38.99
C ARG A 25 19.30 19.66 -38.54
N THR A 26 18.37 19.84 -39.47
CA THR A 26 16.99 20.22 -39.13
C THR A 26 16.26 19.11 -38.40
N MET A 27 16.44 17.85 -38.80
CA MET A 27 15.88 16.69 -38.07
C MET A 27 16.43 16.62 -36.65
N LYS A 28 17.75 16.81 -36.47
CA LYS A 28 18.37 16.82 -35.13
C LYS A 28 17.79 17.95 -34.28
N LEU A 29 17.67 19.17 -34.83
CA LEU A 29 17.10 20.30 -34.12
C LEU A 29 15.65 20.05 -33.71
N LEU A 30 14.84 19.48 -34.59
CA LEU A 30 13.45 19.09 -34.29
C LEU A 30 13.40 18.04 -33.17
N TRP A 31 14.30 17.06 -33.23
CA TRP A 31 14.41 16.05 -32.20
C TRP A 31 14.81 16.64 -30.83
N ASP A 32 15.80 17.53 -30.80
CA ASP A 32 16.25 18.20 -29.58
C ASP A 32 15.13 19.07 -28.98
N VAL A 33 14.38 19.79 -29.79
CA VAL A 33 13.22 20.58 -29.38
C VAL A 33 12.12 19.67 -28.81
N LEU A 34 11.80 18.56 -29.48
CA LEU A 34 10.82 17.60 -29.01
C LEU A 34 11.23 16.99 -27.65
N LEU A 35 12.50 16.69 -27.49
CA LEU A 35 13.06 16.14 -26.26
C LEU A 35 12.96 17.16 -25.10
N VAL A 36 13.22 18.45 -25.35
CA VAL A 36 13.05 19.52 -24.37
C VAL A 36 11.58 19.65 -23.94
N PHE A 37 10.64 19.63 -24.91
CA PHE A 37 9.22 19.68 -24.59
C PHE A 37 8.75 18.43 -23.82
N ALA A 38 9.23 17.25 -24.19
CA ALA A 38 8.92 16.01 -23.48
C ALA A 38 9.44 16.05 -22.04
N LEU A 39 10.69 16.51 -21.84
CA LEU A 39 11.29 16.64 -20.51
C LEU A 39 10.58 17.72 -19.67
N GLY A 40 10.27 18.86 -20.28
CA GLY A 40 9.49 19.93 -19.65
C GLY A 40 8.10 19.47 -19.23
N GLY A 41 7.40 18.75 -20.11
CA GLY A 41 6.09 18.15 -19.80
C GLY A 41 6.15 17.13 -18.67
N LEU A 42 7.19 16.30 -18.65
CA LEU A 42 7.40 15.32 -17.58
C LEU A 42 7.68 15.99 -16.23
N LEU A 43 8.54 17.01 -16.20
CA LEU A 43 8.83 17.77 -14.98
C LEU A 43 7.61 18.54 -14.47
N PHE A 44 6.84 19.15 -15.38
CA PHE A 44 5.60 19.85 -15.04
C PHE A 44 4.54 18.88 -14.48
N GLY A 45 4.35 17.72 -15.12
CA GLY A 45 3.45 16.68 -14.64
C GLY A 45 3.87 16.14 -13.28
N ALA A 46 5.17 15.90 -13.07
CA ALA A 46 5.72 15.51 -11.77
C ALA A 46 5.47 16.57 -10.70
N GLY A 47 5.65 17.86 -11.03
CA GLY A 47 5.36 18.97 -10.12
C GLY A 47 3.89 19.03 -9.70
N ILE A 48 2.95 18.83 -10.62
CA ILE A 48 1.52 18.75 -10.31
C ILE A 48 1.23 17.55 -9.39
N ALA A 49 1.79 16.37 -9.69
CA ALA A 49 1.57 15.17 -8.90
C ALA A 49 2.10 15.32 -7.46
N ILE A 50 3.30 15.89 -7.30
CA ILE A 50 3.89 16.17 -5.99
C ILE A 50 3.05 17.22 -5.23
N GLY A 51 2.64 18.30 -5.90
CA GLY A 51 1.78 19.33 -5.30
C GLY A 51 0.44 18.78 -4.84
N TYR A 52 -0.18 17.93 -5.63
CA TYR A 52 -1.43 17.24 -5.26
C TYR A 52 -1.22 16.31 -4.07
N ALA A 53 -0.17 15.46 -4.09
CA ALA A 53 0.15 14.61 -2.96
C ALA A 53 0.37 15.44 -1.68
N ALA A 54 1.18 16.50 -1.73
CA ALA A 54 1.41 17.39 -0.60
C ALA A 54 0.11 18.02 -0.09
N SER A 55 -0.81 18.42 -0.97
CA SER A 55 -2.10 18.98 -0.57
C SER A 55 -2.97 17.96 0.17
N LEU A 56 -2.95 16.68 -0.24
CA LEU A 56 -3.66 15.61 0.45
C LEU A 56 -3.12 15.40 1.87
N PHE A 57 -1.80 15.35 2.02
CA PHE A 57 -1.18 15.20 3.34
C PHE A 57 -1.46 16.41 4.25
N ASN A 58 -1.42 17.62 3.72
CA ASN A 58 -1.73 18.84 4.50
C ASN A 58 -3.22 18.96 4.87
N ALA A 59 -4.11 18.40 4.06
CA ALA A 59 -5.55 18.41 4.33
C ALA A 59 -5.98 17.27 5.30
N THR A 60 -5.12 16.28 5.53
CA THR A 60 -5.41 15.18 6.46
C THR A 60 -5.09 15.63 7.88
N GLU A 61 -6.09 15.60 8.76
CA GLU A 61 -5.90 15.89 10.17
C GLU A 61 -5.01 14.83 10.82
N THR A 62 -4.13 15.28 11.72
CA THR A 62 -3.37 14.37 12.57
C THR A 62 -4.31 13.81 13.65
N PRO A 63 -4.43 12.48 13.77
CA PRO A 63 -5.35 11.89 14.73
C PRO A 63 -4.92 12.17 16.17
N ASP A 64 -5.91 12.25 17.09
CA ASP A 64 -5.63 12.17 18.51
C ASP A 64 -5.09 10.76 18.83
N PRO A 65 -3.86 10.63 19.35
CA PRO A 65 -3.26 9.33 19.63
C PRO A 65 -4.10 8.46 20.57
N THR A 66 -4.80 9.06 21.53
CA THR A 66 -5.64 8.33 22.49
C THR A 66 -6.86 7.75 21.81
N GLN A 67 -7.52 8.53 20.97
CA GLN A 67 -8.69 8.07 20.19
C GLN A 67 -8.27 7.01 19.17
N LEU A 68 -7.14 7.20 18.50
CA LEU A 68 -6.61 6.25 17.55
C LEU A 68 -6.36 4.87 18.18
N VAL A 69 -5.68 4.83 19.33
CA VAL A 69 -5.44 3.60 20.08
C VAL A 69 -6.75 2.94 20.50
N GLN A 70 -7.73 3.71 20.97
CA GLN A 70 -9.05 3.18 21.33
C GLN A 70 -9.77 2.58 20.14
N GLN A 71 -9.76 3.22 18.98
CA GLN A 71 -10.36 2.70 17.75
C GLN A 71 -9.69 1.40 17.32
N VAL A 72 -8.37 1.35 17.31
CA VAL A 72 -7.58 0.18 16.92
C VAL A 72 -7.80 -0.99 17.86
N ARG A 73 -7.91 -0.74 19.16
CA ARG A 73 -8.17 -1.76 20.21
C ARG A 73 -9.63 -2.17 20.33
N ASN A 74 -10.56 -1.44 19.71
CA ASN A 74 -11.99 -1.74 19.78
C ASN A 74 -12.33 -2.97 18.93
N ILE A 75 -11.94 -4.14 19.43
CA ILE A 75 -12.16 -5.42 18.78
C ILE A 75 -13.52 -5.94 19.24
N SER A 76 -14.52 -5.89 18.37
CA SER A 76 -15.83 -6.48 18.62
C SER A 76 -15.70 -7.99 18.74
N SER A 77 -16.14 -8.55 19.85
CA SER A 77 -16.34 -9.98 20.04
C SER A 77 -17.76 -10.38 19.63
N VAL A 78 -17.96 -11.67 19.34
CA VAL A 78 -19.32 -12.22 19.13
C VAL A 78 -20.15 -12.00 20.40
N SER A 79 -21.34 -11.41 20.23
CA SER A 79 -22.29 -11.27 21.35
C SER A 79 -22.85 -12.63 21.71
N LYS A 80 -22.87 -12.95 23.01
CA LYS A 80 -23.39 -14.22 23.54
C LYS A 80 -24.63 -13.98 24.38
N ILE A 81 -25.63 -14.85 24.25
CA ILE A 81 -26.74 -14.91 25.18
C ILE A 81 -26.39 -16.00 26.20
N SER A 82 -26.33 -15.62 27.46
CA SER A 82 -26.02 -16.54 28.54
C SER A 82 -27.16 -16.62 29.56
N TYR A 83 -27.28 -17.77 30.22
CA TYR A 83 -28.10 -17.90 31.42
C TYR A 83 -27.54 -17.06 32.57
N SER A 84 -28.31 -16.92 33.65
CA SER A 84 -27.89 -16.20 34.85
C SER A 84 -26.72 -16.85 35.57
N ASP A 85 -26.45 -18.15 35.33
CA ASP A 85 -25.33 -18.89 35.86
C ASP A 85 -24.05 -18.75 35.00
N GLY A 86 -24.11 -17.97 33.89
CA GLY A 86 -23.01 -17.73 32.97
C GLY A 86 -22.87 -18.80 31.86
N SER A 87 -23.68 -19.86 31.86
CA SER A 87 -23.68 -20.82 30.76
C SER A 87 -24.25 -20.20 29.48
N VAL A 88 -23.60 -20.50 28.32
CA VAL A 88 -23.98 -19.91 27.03
C VAL A 88 -25.21 -20.62 26.48
N ILE A 89 -26.27 -19.88 26.19
CA ILE A 89 -27.48 -20.36 25.52
C ILE A 89 -27.23 -20.46 24.02
N SER A 90 -26.73 -19.38 23.44
CA SER A 90 -26.46 -19.26 22.01
C SER A 90 -25.49 -18.11 21.77
N ASP A 91 -24.66 -18.26 20.77
CA ASP A 91 -24.03 -17.11 20.13
C ASP A 91 -25.09 -16.38 19.31
N ILE A 92 -25.13 -15.05 19.39
CA ILE A 92 -25.97 -14.29 18.46
C ILE A 92 -25.37 -14.52 17.08
N ASP A 93 -26.14 -15.07 16.18
CA ASP A 93 -25.70 -15.41 14.82
C ASP A 93 -25.15 -14.14 14.16
N SER A 94 -23.85 -14.08 14.07
CA SER A 94 -23.15 -12.99 13.41
C SER A 94 -22.45 -13.57 12.18
N ASP A 95 -22.47 -12.83 11.08
CA ASP A 95 -21.72 -13.17 9.86
C ASP A 95 -20.21 -13.19 10.09
N LEU A 96 -19.76 -12.85 11.30
CA LEU A 96 -18.36 -12.73 11.68
C LEU A 96 -18.06 -13.53 12.96
N ILE A 97 -17.16 -14.50 12.83
CA ILE A 97 -16.58 -15.20 13.98
C ILE A 97 -15.24 -14.57 14.34
N ARG A 98 -15.12 -14.15 15.60
CA ARG A 98 -13.88 -13.58 16.15
C ARG A 98 -13.70 -14.00 17.60
N ILE A 99 -12.51 -14.48 17.92
CA ILE A 99 -12.10 -14.89 19.27
C ILE A 99 -10.80 -14.13 19.60
N PRO A 100 -10.91 -12.94 20.23
CA PRO A 100 -9.73 -12.16 20.59
C PRO A 100 -8.91 -12.89 21.65
N VAL A 101 -7.58 -12.90 21.50
CA VAL A 101 -6.63 -13.51 22.41
C VAL A 101 -5.49 -12.59 22.76
N GLN A 102 -4.88 -12.81 23.93
CA GLN A 102 -3.71 -12.06 24.35
C GLN A 102 -2.45 -12.55 23.62
N LYS A 103 -1.40 -11.72 23.62
CA LYS A 103 -0.11 -11.98 22.97
C LYS A 103 0.45 -13.38 23.29
N ASP A 104 0.35 -13.80 24.56
CA ASP A 104 0.92 -15.07 25.05
C ASP A 104 0.12 -16.30 24.59
N ALA A 105 -1.09 -16.10 24.11
CA ALA A 105 -1.95 -17.11 23.51
C ALA A 105 -1.77 -17.23 21.99
N ILE A 106 -0.78 -16.58 21.39
CA ILE A 106 -0.47 -16.63 19.96
C ILE A 106 0.92 -17.25 19.78
N SER A 107 1.00 -18.28 18.95
CA SER A 107 2.26 -18.97 18.62
C SER A 107 3.27 -18.01 17.97
N ASP A 108 4.53 -18.12 18.35
CA ASP A 108 5.62 -17.39 17.68
C ASP A 108 5.79 -17.82 16.23
N ASN A 109 5.36 -19.03 15.86
CA ASN A 109 5.40 -19.49 14.48
C ASN A 109 4.52 -18.62 13.57
N VAL A 110 3.27 -18.33 14.00
CA VAL A 110 2.36 -17.51 13.17
C VAL A 110 2.76 -16.03 13.18
N LYS A 111 3.28 -15.50 14.29
CA LYS A 111 3.84 -14.15 14.34
C LYS A 111 4.96 -13.98 13.31
N LYS A 112 5.92 -14.92 13.31
CA LYS A 112 7.04 -14.90 12.35
C LYS A 112 6.59 -15.14 10.92
N ALA A 113 5.62 -16.03 10.68
CA ALA A 113 5.10 -16.31 9.35
C ALA A 113 4.42 -15.07 8.76
N VAL A 114 3.56 -14.39 9.51
CA VAL A 114 2.88 -13.17 9.06
C VAL A 114 3.88 -12.04 8.79
N ILE A 115 4.86 -11.82 9.66
CA ILE A 115 5.92 -10.83 9.42
C ILE A 115 6.69 -11.15 8.13
N ALA A 116 7.06 -12.40 7.92
CA ALA A 116 7.84 -12.82 6.75
C ALA A 116 7.02 -12.68 5.43
N THR A 117 5.70 -12.85 5.49
CA THR A 117 4.82 -12.81 4.31
C THR A 117 4.36 -11.39 3.99
N GLU A 118 3.89 -10.66 5.00
CA GLU A 118 3.21 -9.37 4.82
C GLU A 118 4.17 -8.18 4.95
N ASP A 119 5.16 -8.26 5.83
CA ASP A 119 6.02 -7.13 6.16
C ASP A 119 7.36 -7.58 6.78
N GLU A 120 8.26 -8.10 5.95
CA GLU A 120 9.55 -8.64 6.41
C GLU A 120 10.39 -7.65 7.23
N ASN A 121 10.19 -6.36 7.03
CA ASN A 121 10.88 -5.27 7.70
C ASN A 121 10.09 -4.66 8.87
N PHE A 122 9.01 -5.32 9.32
CA PHE A 122 8.11 -4.82 10.35
C PHE A 122 8.83 -4.24 11.58
N ASN A 123 9.85 -4.93 12.07
CA ASN A 123 10.58 -4.52 13.26
C ASN A 123 11.59 -3.37 13.04
N SER A 124 11.80 -2.94 11.80
CA SER A 124 12.83 -1.96 11.44
C SER A 124 12.31 -0.61 10.96
N HIS A 125 11.02 -0.51 10.60
CA HIS A 125 10.40 0.75 10.17
C HIS A 125 9.43 1.29 11.25
N ASN A 126 9.01 2.55 11.09
CA ASN A 126 8.07 3.23 11.98
C ASN A 126 6.71 3.41 11.29
N GLY A 127 6.01 2.31 11.00
CA GLY A 127 4.66 2.30 10.43
C GLY A 127 4.58 2.35 8.91
N VAL A 128 5.58 2.90 8.23
CA VAL A 128 5.57 3.09 6.78
C VAL A 128 6.95 2.81 6.19
N VAL A 129 7.01 2.19 5.01
CA VAL A 129 8.24 2.04 4.22
C VAL A 129 8.22 3.07 3.08
N PRO A 130 9.01 4.17 3.15
CA PRO A 130 8.95 5.27 2.17
C PRO A 130 9.14 4.81 0.72
N LYS A 131 10.06 3.88 0.49
CA LYS A 131 10.34 3.32 -0.84
C LYS A 131 9.11 2.61 -1.43
N ALA A 132 8.34 1.92 -0.60
CA ALA A 132 7.10 1.25 -1.03
C ALA A 132 6.00 2.27 -1.40
N VAL A 133 5.86 3.35 -0.62
CA VAL A 133 4.92 4.44 -0.91
C VAL A 133 5.24 5.10 -2.25
N ILE A 134 6.51 5.45 -2.48
CA ILE A 134 6.96 6.04 -3.76
C ILE A 134 6.66 5.10 -4.92
N ARG A 135 6.99 3.81 -4.80
CA ARG A 135 6.72 2.82 -5.85
C ARG A 135 5.23 2.70 -6.15
N ALA A 136 4.38 2.64 -5.12
CA ALA A 136 2.93 2.54 -5.28
C ALA A 136 2.34 3.78 -5.96
N THR A 137 2.81 4.98 -5.58
CA THR A 137 2.38 6.24 -6.19
C THR A 137 2.77 6.33 -7.66
N LEU A 138 4.01 5.99 -8.00
CA LEU A 138 4.49 5.98 -9.38
C LEU A 138 3.75 4.94 -10.23
N GLY A 139 3.50 3.76 -9.69
CA GLY A 139 2.71 2.71 -10.36
C GLY A 139 1.28 3.15 -10.67
N SER A 140 0.63 3.85 -9.74
CA SER A 140 -0.72 4.38 -9.91
C SER A 140 -0.77 5.47 -10.99
N VAL A 141 0.22 6.36 -11.05
CA VAL A 141 0.32 7.41 -12.08
C VAL A 141 0.63 6.84 -13.46
N ALA A 142 1.46 5.79 -13.52
CA ALA A 142 1.82 5.12 -14.77
C ALA A 142 0.71 4.19 -15.31
N GLY A 143 -0.40 3.99 -14.59
CA GLY A 143 -1.46 3.06 -14.99
C GLY A 143 -1.03 1.59 -14.96
N VAL A 144 0.16 1.31 -14.47
CA VAL A 144 0.64 -0.05 -14.21
C VAL A 144 0.06 -0.43 -12.86
N GLY A 145 -0.97 -1.27 -12.87
CA GLY A 145 -1.73 -1.63 -11.67
C GLY A 145 -0.82 -1.90 -10.48
N SER A 146 -1.19 -1.35 -9.32
CA SER A 146 -0.43 -1.54 -8.09
C SER A 146 -0.31 -3.03 -7.80
N SER A 147 0.88 -3.58 -7.99
CA SER A 147 1.20 -4.89 -7.46
C SER A 147 0.99 -4.82 -5.95
N SER A 148 0.04 -5.60 -5.44
CA SER A 148 -0.19 -5.78 -4.01
C SER A 148 1.15 -6.19 -3.37
N GLY A 149 1.52 -5.59 -2.26
CA GLY A 149 2.77 -5.94 -1.57
C GLY A 149 3.64 -4.75 -1.16
N GLY A 150 3.03 -3.62 -0.77
CA GLY A 150 3.78 -2.46 -0.32
C GLY A 150 3.25 -1.79 0.95
N SER A 151 2.09 -2.22 1.46
CA SER A 151 1.55 -1.70 2.71
C SER A 151 2.09 -2.51 3.89
N THR A 152 2.52 -1.81 4.93
CA THR A 152 3.01 -2.43 6.16
C THR A 152 1.85 -3.05 6.97
N LEU A 153 2.18 -3.93 7.92
CA LEU A 153 1.20 -4.48 8.87
C LEU A 153 0.46 -3.37 9.63
N THR A 154 1.16 -2.30 10.01
CA THR A 154 0.56 -1.15 10.69
C THR A 154 -0.44 -0.41 9.79
N GLN A 155 -0.09 -0.23 8.51
CA GLN A 155 -1.02 0.36 7.53
C GLN A 155 -2.24 -0.51 7.29
N GLN A 156 -2.06 -1.84 7.21
CA GLN A 156 -3.18 -2.78 7.07
C GLN A 156 -4.10 -2.74 8.29
N LEU A 157 -3.52 -2.67 9.51
CA LEU A 157 -4.29 -2.54 10.74
C LEU A 157 -5.13 -1.26 10.76
N ILE A 158 -4.53 -0.11 10.42
CA ILE A 158 -5.24 1.17 10.30
C ILE A 158 -6.35 1.08 9.24
N LYS A 159 -6.07 0.49 8.10
CA LYS A 159 -7.07 0.28 7.05
C LYS A 159 -8.28 -0.50 7.58
N GLN A 160 -8.05 -1.58 8.32
CA GLN A 160 -9.09 -2.46 8.82
C GLN A 160 -9.92 -1.84 9.96
N GLN A 161 -9.32 -1.03 10.83
CA GLN A 161 -9.95 -0.57 12.06
C GLN A 161 -10.37 0.91 12.04
N VAL A 162 -9.77 1.74 11.18
CA VAL A 162 -9.93 3.20 11.25
C VAL A 162 -10.47 3.78 9.95
N VAL A 163 -9.76 3.62 8.83
CA VAL A 163 -10.05 4.37 7.59
C VAL A 163 -10.90 3.60 6.57
N GLY A 164 -11.04 2.27 6.71
CA GLY A 164 -11.83 1.44 5.80
C GLY A 164 -11.20 1.21 4.42
N ASP A 165 -12.02 0.72 3.48
CA ASP A 165 -11.57 0.17 2.19
C ASP A 165 -11.77 1.10 0.98
N ALA A 166 -12.24 2.35 1.17
CA ALA A 166 -12.50 3.25 0.04
C ALA A 166 -11.25 3.43 -0.84
N PRO A 167 -11.31 3.22 -2.17
CA PRO A 167 -10.15 3.26 -3.06
C PRO A 167 -9.80 4.71 -3.44
N THR A 168 -9.52 5.58 -2.46
CA THR A 168 -9.21 6.99 -2.66
C THR A 168 -7.80 7.35 -2.20
N PHE A 169 -7.20 8.33 -2.83
CA PHE A 169 -5.88 8.85 -2.41
C PHE A 169 -5.93 9.52 -1.04
N SER A 170 -7.04 10.19 -0.71
CA SER A 170 -7.24 10.81 0.61
C SER A 170 -7.27 9.76 1.72
N ARG A 171 -8.00 8.65 1.53
CA ARG A 171 -7.96 7.52 2.46
C ARG A 171 -6.54 6.97 2.63
N LYS A 172 -5.79 6.81 1.52
CA LYS A 172 -4.41 6.31 1.60
C LYS A 172 -3.47 7.30 2.31
N ALA A 173 -3.68 8.59 2.16
CA ALA A 173 -2.95 9.61 2.92
C ALA A 173 -3.26 9.52 4.42
N ALA A 174 -4.53 9.38 4.80
CA ALA A 174 -4.94 9.16 6.19
C ALA A 174 -4.32 7.88 6.76
N GLU A 175 -4.39 6.76 6.05
CA GLU A 175 -3.77 5.49 6.44
C GLU A 175 -2.28 5.64 6.76
N ILE A 176 -1.53 6.40 5.95
CA ILE A 176 -0.11 6.64 6.17
C ILE A 176 0.12 7.49 7.43
N ILE A 177 -0.64 8.58 7.60
CA ILE A 177 -0.51 9.48 8.75
C ILE A 177 -0.86 8.75 10.03
N ASP A 178 -1.97 8.01 10.04
CA ASP A 178 -2.43 7.27 11.21
C ASP A 178 -1.48 6.12 11.56
N ALA A 179 -0.90 5.44 10.57
CA ALA A 179 0.12 4.41 10.81
C ALA A 179 1.38 4.99 11.47
N LEU A 180 1.85 6.16 11.02
CA LEU A 180 2.97 6.86 11.65
C LEU A 180 2.63 7.34 13.07
N ALA A 181 1.39 7.78 13.29
CA ALA A 181 0.92 8.21 14.61
C ALA A 181 0.79 7.01 15.58
N LEU A 182 0.24 5.89 15.11
CA LEU A 182 0.07 4.68 15.91
C LEU A 182 1.39 4.12 16.43
N GLU A 183 2.41 4.05 15.59
CA GLU A 183 3.76 3.54 15.95
C GLU A 183 4.51 4.41 16.96
N ARG A 184 4.02 5.61 17.26
CA ARG A 184 4.57 6.46 18.32
C ARG A 184 4.02 6.13 19.70
N VAL A 185 2.88 5.42 19.76
CA VAL A 185 2.11 5.20 20.98
C VAL A 185 1.78 3.74 21.27
N MET A 186 1.95 2.85 20.30
CA MET A 186 1.82 1.40 20.44
C MET A 186 3.13 0.72 20.06
N ASP A 187 3.56 -0.29 20.84
CA ASP A 187 4.75 -1.09 20.50
C ASP A 187 4.44 -2.12 19.40
N LYS A 188 5.51 -2.66 18.79
CA LYS A 188 5.42 -3.61 17.68
C LYS A 188 4.66 -4.88 18.04
N ASP A 189 4.87 -5.39 19.23
CA ASP A 189 4.20 -6.59 19.71
C ASP A 189 2.70 -6.37 19.88
N GLU A 190 2.31 -5.20 20.36
CA GLU A 190 0.92 -4.82 20.55
C GLU A 190 0.23 -4.60 19.20
N ILE A 191 0.89 -3.94 18.25
CA ILE A 191 0.40 -3.75 16.87
C ILE A 191 0.20 -5.12 16.21
N LEU A 192 1.18 -6.01 16.28
CA LEU A 192 1.11 -7.35 15.69
C LEU A 192 0.00 -8.20 16.33
N THR A 193 -0.12 -8.15 17.67
CA THR A 193 -1.18 -8.86 18.38
C THR A 193 -2.56 -8.37 17.96
N THR A 194 -2.74 -7.06 17.86
CA THR A 194 -3.99 -6.45 17.42
C THR A 194 -4.30 -6.82 15.98
N TYR A 195 -3.31 -6.73 15.09
CA TYR A 195 -3.44 -7.16 13.70
C TYR A 195 -3.92 -8.62 13.60
N LEU A 196 -3.27 -9.53 14.32
CA LEU A 196 -3.62 -10.95 14.33
C LEU A 196 -5.03 -11.23 14.91
N ASN A 197 -5.54 -10.35 15.74
CA ASN A 197 -6.92 -10.46 16.28
C ASN A 197 -8.01 -9.90 15.36
N VAL A 198 -7.66 -9.02 14.42
CA VAL A 198 -8.67 -8.34 13.57
C VAL A 198 -8.63 -8.78 12.12
N SER A 199 -7.50 -9.29 11.63
CA SER A 199 -7.31 -9.65 10.23
C SER A 199 -8.30 -10.71 9.77
N PRO A 200 -8.83 -10.58 8.53
CA PRO A 200 -9.71 -11.58 7.95
C PRO A 200 -8.89 -12.81 7.53
N PHE A 201 -9.38 -13.99 7.86
CA PHE A 201 -8.78 -15.28 7.48
C PHE A 201 -9.74 -16.14 6.68
N GLY A 202 -10.61 -15.54 5.87
CA GLY A 202 -11.51 -16.23 4.99
C GLY A 202 -12.89 -16.51 5.60
N ARG A 203 -13.49 -17.64 5.21
CA ARG A 203 -14.84 -18.06 5.64
C ARG A 203 -14.83 -19.51 6.08
N ASN A 204 -15.70 -19.82 7.04
CA ASN A 204 -15.93 -21.21 7.43
C ASN A 204 -16.88 -21.92 6.45
N ASN A 205 -17.12 -23.21 6.69
CA ASN A 205 -18.01 -24.05 5.91
C ASN A 205 -19.50 -23.65 5.96
N ARG A 206 -19.86 -22.75 6.89
CA ARG A 206 -21.21 -22.16 7.01
C ARG A 206 -21.34 -20.80 6.32
N GLY A 207 -20.28 -20.34 5.64
CA GLY A 207 -20.26 -19.05 4.94
C GLY A 207 -19.97 -17.84 5.85
N GLN A 208 -19.76 -18.03 7.15
CA GLN A 208 -19.44 -16.95 8.08
C GLN A 208 -18.00 -16.50 7.92
N ASN A 209 -17.76 -15.20 7.98
CA ASN A 209 -16.43 -14.64 7.91
C ASN A 209 -15.63 -15.00 9.18
N ILE A 210 -14.37 -15.37 9.01
CA ILE A 210 -13.44 -15.64 10.11
C ILE A 210 -12.51 -14.43 10.22
N ALA A 211 -12.47 -13.80 11.39
CA ALA A 211 -11.48 -12.80 11.72
C ALA A 211 -10.75 -13.17 13.02
N GLY A 212 -9.46 -12.89 13.02
CA GLY A 212 -8.58 -13.23 14.13
C GLY A 212 -8.00 -14.65 14.05
N VAL A 213 -6.74 -14.72 14.46
CA VAL A 213 -5.91 -15.92 14.35
C VAL A 213 -6.43 -17.10 15.17
N GLU A 214 -7.06 -16.85 16.33
CA GLU A 214 -7.62 -17.91 17.19
C GLU A 214 -8.83 -18.55 16.52
N ALA A 215 -9.75 -17.74 15.97
CA ALA A 215 -10.88 -18.25 15.23
C ALA A 215 -10.45 -19.02 13.97
N ALA A 216 -9.40 -18.57 13.30
CA ALA A 216 -8.82 -19.26 12.15
C ALA A 216 -8.17 -20.61 12.55
N ALA A 217 -7.38 -20.63 13.61
CA ALA A 217 -6.71 -21.84 14.10
C ALA A 217 -7.73 -22.90 14.51
N GLN A 218 -8.77 -22.50 15.24
CA GLN A 218 -9.84 -23.42 15.66
C GLN A 218 -10.70 -23.86 14.48
N GLY A 219 -11.07 -22.93 13.61
CA GLY A 219 -11.97 -23.23 12.48
C GLY A 219 -11.34 -24.09 11.39
N ILE A 220 -10.04 -23.95 11.16
CA ILE A 220 -9.32 -24.66 10.09
C ILE A 220 -8.67 -25.94 10.58
N PHE A 221 -8.02 -25.88 11.75
CA PHE A 221 -7.18 -26.97 12.25
C PHE A 221 -7.70 -27.61 13.54
N GLY A 222 -8.70 -27.03 14.20
CA GLY A 222 -9.23 -27.53 15.47
C GLY A 222 -8.24 -27.39 16.65
N VAL A 223 -7.28 -26.46 16.56
CA VAL A 223 -6.26 -26.20 17.60
C VAL A 223 -6.30 -24.73 18.03
N SER A 224 -5.73 -24.43 19.20
CA SER A 224 -5.54 -23.03 19.62
C SER A 224 -4.45 -22.34 18.77
N ALA A 225 -4.56 -21.03 18.61
CA ALA A 225 -3.51 -20.22 17.96
C ALA A 225 -2.13 -20.36 18.63
N LYS A 226 -2.11 -20.71 19.91
CA LYS A 226 -0.88 -20.98 20.65
C LYS A 226 -0.16 -22.23 20.16
N ASP A 227 -0.92 -23.24 19.74
CA ASP A 227 -0.40 -24.56 19.41
C ASP A 227 -0.14 -24.75 17.91
N LEU A 228 -0.22 -23.68 17.11
CA LEU A 228 0.05 -23.73 15.67
C LEU A 228 1.47 -24.19 15.38
N THR A 229 1.58 -25.26 14.64
CA THR A 229 2.85 -25.74 14.06
C THR A 229 3.32 -24.83 12.94
N ILE A 230 4.60 -24.95 12.52
CA ILE A 230 5.15 -24.13 11.43
C ILE A 230 4.33 -24.26 10.12
N PRO A 231 3.95 -25.45 9.62
CA PRO A 231 3.14 -25.57 8.43
C PRO A 231 1.74 -24.93 8.56
N GLN A 232 1.09 -25.09 9.71
CA GLN A 232 -0.21 -24.48 9.99
C GLN A 232 -0.11 -22.96 10.05
N ALA A 233 0.92 -22.44 10.71
CA ALA A 233 1.21 -21.01 10.79
C ALA A 233 1.47 -20.39 9.41
N ALA A 234 2.26 -21.07 8.57
CA ALA A 234 2.52 -20.63 7.20
C ALA A 234 1.25 -20.64 6.35
N PHE A 235 0.37 -21.63 6.51
CA PHE A 235 -0.92 -21.66 5.83
C PHE A 235 -1.80 -20.47 6.23
N ILE A 236 -1.95 -20.21 7.54
CA ILE A 236 -2.75 -19.09 8.04
C ILE A 236 -2.18 -17.75 7.55
N ALA A 237 -0.85 -17.57 7.57
CA ALA A 237 -0.21 -16.34 7.12
C ALA A 237 -0.41 -16.03 5.64
N GLY A 238 -0.81 -16.99 4.81
CA GLY A 238 -1.10 -16.80 3.39
C GLY A 238 -2.60 -16.56 3.08
N LEU A 239 -3.45 -16.39 4.08
CA LEU A 239 -4.89 -16.19 3.88
C LEU A 239 -5.34 -14.72 3.78
N PRO A 240 -4.70 -13.75 4.48
CA PRO A 240 -5.04 -12.32 4.42
C PRO A 240 -4.85 -11.67 3.06
#